data_37441b64dee47bea24094666829fa330
#
_entry.id   37441b64dee47bea24094666829fa330
#
_cell.length_a   1.000
_cell.length_b   1.000
_cell.length_c   1.000
_cell.angle_alpha   90.00
_cell.angle_beta   90.00
_cell.angle_gamma   90.00
#
_symmetry.space_group_name_H-M   'P 1'
#
loop_
_entity.id
_entity.type
_entity.pdbx_description
1 polymer ?
#
loop_
_entity_poly.entity_id
_entity_poly.type
_entity_poly.pdbx_seq_one_letter_code
_entity_poly.pdbx_strand_id
1 'polypeptide(L)'
;MKRCAFLLILMLSMVTSRAQYVSSIQPQQYNKTQHWGGAFQHLDLLYILGTTGFGIEAATPLGEDWRLRAGVSYLPWFKKTANFDVYVGDDQSHFEDVQALMLAEKGYSMKKQVSMSGMLSMFNAKLLVDWFPLDDNKKFRITAGLFWGPARIAKLDTDEGSAATLSCIAAYNKMYDEASDEDEITAWGPAGLYMGKYGHDILDDQGDIEHSAGDTYLMMPDDNGHLCIDVKTNSFKPYIGAGYEFGFLKKNDKWRIAVDAGVLFWGGAPSMRVSSDGINLVKDINDIPNKKGDFIKMVKKLVVYPNISVSFVHHIF
;
A
#
# COMPACT_ATOMS: atom_id res chain seq x y z
N MET A 1 8.32 10.53 -7.59
CA MET A 1 7.55 10.24 -8.82
C MET A 1 8.41 10.21 -10.09
N LYS A 2 9.26 11.23 -10.38
CA LYS A 2 10.08 11.24 -11.60
C LYS A 2 11.08 10.07 -11.74
N ARG A 3 11.64 9.55 -10.64
CA ARG A 3 12.62 8.44 -10.66
C ARG A 3 11.98 7.05 -10.89
N CYS A 4 10.76 6.81 -10.43
CA CYS A 4 10.05 5.56 -10.71
C CYS A 4 9.53 5.51 -12.16
N ALA A 5 9.06 6.65 -12.71
CA ALA A 5 8.68 6.76 -14.10
C ALA A 5 9.89 6.55 -15.03
N PHE A 6 11.07 7.02 -14.64
CA PHE A 6 12.31 6.84 -15.42
C PHE A 6 12.77 5.38 -15.47
N LEU A 7 12.65 4.64 -14.36
CA LEU A 7 12.93 3.19 -14.32
C LEU A 7 11.94 2.38 -15.17
N LEU A 8 10.66 2.76 -15.15
CA LEU A 8 9.63 2.12 -16.00
C LEU A 8 9.88 2.38 -17.48
N ILE A 9 10.26 3.62 -17.84
CA ILE A 9 10.61 4.02 -19.21
C ILE A 9 11.90 3.32 -19.66
N LEU A 10 12.89 3.18 -18.77
CA LEU A 10 14.14 2.46 -19.08
C LEU A 10 13.89 0.97 -19.30
N MET A 11 13.04 0.34 -18.50
CA MET A 11 12.62 -1.05 -18.73
C MET A 11 11.82 -1.21 -20.02
N LEU A 12 10.89 -0.29 -20.32
CA LEU A 12 10.16 -0.30 -21.60
C LEU A 12 11.09 -0.08 -22.81
N SER A 13 12.07 0.82 -22.70
CA SER A 13 13.04 1.06 -23.79
C SER A 13 13.99 -0.12 -24.04
N MET A 14 14.34 -0.88 -23.00
CA MET A 14 15.09 -2.13 -23.16
C MET A 14 14.28 -3.23 -23.84
N VAL A 15 12.96 -3.26 -23.63
CA VAL A 15 12.06 -4.21 -24.30
C VAL A 15 11.87 -3.83 -25.76
N THR A 16 11.71 -2.53 -26.09
CA THR A 16 11.52 -2.07 -27.46
C THR A 16 12.77 -2.14 -28.32
N SER A 17 13.97 -1.89 -27.75
CA SER A 17 15.23 -2.02 -28.48
C SER A 17 15.61 -3.46 -28.82
N ARG A 18 15.12 -4.44 -28.06
CA ARG A 18 15.27 -5.86 -28.41
C ARG A 18 14.19 -6.40 -29.34
N ALA A 19 13.02 -5.78 -29.37
CA ALA A 19 11.94 -6.18 -30.30
C ALA A 19 12.34 -5.99 -31.77
N GLN A 20 13.17 -5.01 -32.10
CA GLN A 20 13.68 -4.81 -33.46
C GLN A 20 14.76 -5.83 -33.85
N TYR A 21 15.47 -6.43 -32.88
CA TYR A 21 16.49 -7.46 -33.18
C TYR A 21 15.90 -8.87 -33.30
N VAL A 22 14.67 -9.08 -32.84
CA VAL A 22 13.98 -10.39 -32.84
C VAL A 22 13.21 -10.67 -34.15
N SER A 23 13.00 -9.65 -35.00
CA SER A 23 12.30 -9.82 -36.28
C SER A 23 13.01 -10.69 -37.33
N SER A 24 14.29 -11.04 -37.11
CA SER A 24 15.07 -11.93 -37.97
C SER A 24 15.22 -13.36 -37.47
N ILE A 25 14.62 -13.68 -36.32
CA ILE A 25 14.62 -15.03 -35.78
C ILE A 25 13.41 -15.76 -36.37
N GLN A 26 13.66 -16.67 -37.32
CA GLN A 26 12.62 -17.56 -37.81
C GLN A 26 11.87 -18.17 -36.62
N PRO A 27 10.52 -18.25 -36.66
CA PRO A 27 9.76 -18.93 -35.64
C PRO A 27 10.27 -20.38 -35.60
N GLN A 28 10.94 -20.76 -34.50
CA GLN A 28 11.22 -22.16 -34.26
C GLN A 28 9.86 -22.87 -34.29
N GLN A 29 9.73 -23.88 -35.16
CA GLN A 29 8.61 -24.78 -35.14
C GLN A 29 8.50 -25.32 -33.69
N TYR A 30 7.52 -24.83 -32.99
CA TYR A 30 7.10 -25.38 -31.71
C TYR A 30 6.70 -26.83 -31.99
N ASN A 31 7.46 -27.76 -31.47
CA ASN A 31 7.19 -29.16 -31.68
C ASN A 31 5.74 -29.46 -31.21
N LYS A 32 4.86 -29.76 -32.14
CA LYS A 32 3.43 -30.08 -31.91
C LYS A 32 3.21 -31.26 -30.95
N THR A 33 4.26 -31.85 -30.39
CA THR A 33 4.23 -33.06 -29.57
C THR A 33 4.40 -32.82 -28.06
N GLN A 34 4.41 -31.56 -27.58
CA GLN A 34 4.15 -31.38 -26.14
C GLN A 34 2.64 -31.50 -25.93
N HIS A 35 2.13 -32.74 -25.92
CA HIS A 35 0.89 -33.05 -25.24
C HIS A 35 1.03 -32.57 -23.80
N TRP A 36 0.31 -31.54 -23.46
CA TRP A 36 0.08 -31.18 -22.07
C TRP A 36 -0.57 -32.40 -21.44
N GLY A 37 0.20 -33.22 -20.73
CA GLY A 37 -0.31 -34.42 -20.09
C GLY A 37 -1.44 -34.08 -19.11
N GLY A 38 -2.07 -35.07 -18.57
CA GLY A 38 -3.11 -34.89 -17.54
C GLY A 38 -2.63 -34.05 -16.36
N ALA A 39 -3.53 -33.60 -15.52
CA ALA A 39 -3.23 -32.77 -14.34
C ALA A 39 -2.07 -33.39 -13.53
N PHE A 40 -1.12 -32.53 -13.12
CA PHE A 40 0.07 -32.87 -12.34
C PHE A 40 1.16 -33.71 -13.05
N GLN A 41 1.12 -33.87 -14.35
CA GLN A 41 2.19 -34.54 -15.09
C GLN A 41 3.41 -33.63 -15.37
N HIS A 42 3.22 -32.32 -15.28
CA HIS A 42 4.28 -31.32 -15.41
C HIS A 42 4.22 -30.34 -14.24
N LEU A 43 5.38 -29.97 -13.74
CA LEU A 43 5.52 -28.97 -12.68
C LEU A 43 6.52 -27.91 -13.11
N ASP A 44 6.07 -26.68 -13.19
CA ASP A 44 6.90 -25.50 -13.38
C ASP A 44 7.03 -24.74 -12.07
N LEU A 45 8.23 -24.26 -11.77
CA LEU A 45 8.50 -23.34 -10.66
C LEU A 45 8.79 -21.96 -11.21
N LEU A 46 8.07 -20.94 -10.73
CA LEU A 46 8.18 -19.57 -11.16
C LEU A 46 8.80 -18.71 -10.05
N TYR A 47 9.91 -18.05 -10.36
CA TYR A 47 10.51 -17.03 -9.50
C TYR A 47 10.08 -15.67 -10.03
N ILE A 48 9.38 -14.89 -9.22
CA ILE A 48 8.65 -13.70 -9.65
C ILE A 48 9.27 -12.46 -9.04
N LEU A 49 9.42 -11.42 -9.87
CA LEU A 49 9.74 -10.07 -9.46
C LEU A 49 8.70 -9.12 -10.06
N GLY A 50 8.03 -8.34 -9.21
CA GLY A 50 6.97 -7.46 -9.69
C GLY A 50 6.55 -6.37 -8.71
N THR A 51 5.46 -5.71 -9.02
CA THR A 51 4.90 -4.66 -8.17
C THR A 51 4.41 -5.19 -6.83
N THR A 52 4.06 -6.48 -6.74
CA THR A 52 3.74 -7.18 -5.49
C THR A 52 4.97 -7.78 -4.78
N GLY A 53 6.18 -7.39 -5.20
CA GLY A 53 7.45 -7.80 -4.62
C GLY A 53 8.05 -9.06 -5.24
N PHE A 54 8.78 -9.82 -4.44
CA PHE A 54 9.36 -11.11 -4.81
C PHE A 54 8.34 -12.21 -4.54
N GLY A 55 8.34 -13.23 -5.40
CA GLY A 55 7.42 -14.35 -5.23
C GLY A 55 7.97 -15.65 -5.77
N ILE A 56 7.32 -16.72 -5.35
CA ILE A 56 7.52 -18.07 -5.88
C ILE A 56 6.16 -18.70 -6.11
N GLU A 57 5.98 -19.32 -7.28
CA GLU A 57 4.76 -20.02 -7.65
C GLU A 57 5.11 -21.39 -8.22
N ALA A 58 4.25 -22.36 -7.96
CA ALA A 58 4.22 -23.63 -8.65
C ALA A 58 3.08 -23.61 -9.68
N ALA A 59 3.33 -24.16 -10.86
CA ALA A 59 2.35 -24.20 -11.93
C ALA A 59 2.24 -25.60 -12.51
N THR A 60 1.02 -26.04 -12.78
CA THR A 60 0.73 -27.34 -13.38
C THR A 60 -0.39 -27.23 -14.41
N PRO A 61 -0.32 -27.91 -15.57
CA PRO A 61 -1.41 -27.92 -16.53
C PRO A 61 -2.64 -28.65 -15.96
N LEU A 62 -3.83 -28.18 -16.33
CA LEU A 62 -5.12 -28.79 -16.05
C LEU A 62 -5.78 -29.33 -17.32
N GLY A 63 -5.01 -29.53 -18.39
CA GLY A 63 -5.47 -29.92 -19.71
C GLY A 63 -4.71 -29.17 -20.79
N GLU A 64 -5.25 -29.08 -22.00
CA GLU A 64 -4.54 -28.51 -23.14
C GLU A 64 -4.45 -26.97 -23.10
N ASP A 65 -5.48 -26.30 -22.54
CA ASP A 65 -5.63 -24.84 -22.58
C ASP A 65 -5.59 -24.17 -21.21
N TRP A 66 -5.49 -24.94 -20.14
CA TRP A 66 -5.58 -24.43 -18.78
C TRP A 66 -4.36 -24.79 -17.94
N ARG A 67 -3.94 -23.87 -17.09
CA ARG A 67 -2.86 -24.08 -16.13
C ARG A 67 -3.27 -23.48 -14.79
N LEU A 68 -3.04 -24.24 -13.72
CA LEU A 68 -3.18 -23.77 -12.34
C LEU A 68 -1.83 -23.26 -11.84
N ARG A 69 -1.85 -22.12 -11.19
CA ARG A 69 -0.70 -21.57 -10.46
C ARG A 69 -1.07 -21.32 -9.01
N ALA A 70 -0.20 -21.70 -8.09
CA ALA A 70 -0.33 -21.40 -6.67
C ALA A 70 1.02 -20.96 -6.11
N GLY A 71 1.01 -19.99 -5.23
CA GLY A 71 2.27 -19.49 -4.66
C GLY A 71 2.10 -18.35 -3.69
N VAL A 72 3.21 -17.70 -3.40
CA VAL A 72 3.27 -16.57 -2.47
C VAL A 72 4.09 -15.43 -3.06
N SER A 73 3.82 -14.20 -2.62
CA SER A 73 4.67 -13.05 -2.89
C SER A 73 4.81 -12.19 -1.65
N TYR A 74 5.94 -11.53 -1.54
CA TYR A 74 6.28 -10.65 -0.45
C TYR A 74 6.92 -9.37 -0.98
N LEU A 75 6.29 -8.23 -0.70
CA LEU A 75 6.86 -6.92 -0.92
C LEU A 75 7.55 -6.50 0.37
N PRO A 76 8.91 -6.42 0.39
CA PRO A 76 9.61 -5.93 1.56
C PRO A 76 9.26 -4.46 1.83
N TRP A 77 9.36 -4.07 3.09
CA TRP A 77 9.02 -2.72 3.53
C TRP A 77 9.79 -1.63 2.79
N PHE A 78 9.03 -0.64 2.33
CA PHE A 78 9.59 0.66 1.96
C PHE A 78 9.31 1.63 3.11
N LYS A 79 10.37 2.16 3.72
CA LYS A 79 10.23 3.20 4.74
C LYS A 79 10.15 4.57 4.06
N LYS A 80 9.14 5.37 4.43
CA LYS A 80 9.00 6.76 3.99
C LYS A 80 8.53 7.61 5.17
N THR A 81 9.24 8.72 5.42
CA THR A 81 8.90 9.65 6.49
C THR A 81 8.04 10.78 5.98
N ALA A 82 7.07 11.20 6.78
CA ALA A 82 6.23 12.37 6.60
C ALA A 82 6.25 13.22 7.87
N ASN A 83 6.27 14.55 7.71
CA ASN A 83 6.25 15.49 8.82
C ASN A 83 4.85 16.08 8.97
N PHE A 84 4.41 16.22 10.21
CA PHE A 84 3.12 16.77 10.59
C PHE A 84 3.33 17.97 11.50
N ASP A 85 2.59 19.04 11.23
CA ASP A 85 2.66 20.25 12.03
C ASP A 85 1.82 20.05 13.29
N VAL A 86 2.31 20.50 14.43
CA VAL A 86 1.60 20.47 15.70
C VAL A 86 0.77 21.75 15.82
N TYR A 87 -0.52 21.60 16.09
CA TYR A 87 -1.48 22.67 16.34
C TYR A 87 -2.00 22.57 17.77
N VAL A 88 -2.44 23.70 18.29
CA VAL A 88 -3.20 23.83 19.54
C VAL A 88 -4.50 24.54 19.17
N GLY A 89 -5.63 23.87 19.37
CA GLY A 89 -6.90 24.34 18.82
C GLY A 89 -6.88 24.38 17.27
N ASP A 90 -7.31 25.47 16.70
CA ASP A 90 -7.49 25.60 15.25
C ASP A 90 -6.20 25.91 14.46
N ASP A 91 -5.13 26.36 15.14
CA ASP A 91 -3.90 26.79 14.50
C ASP A 91 -2.64 26.62 15.37
N GLN A 92 -1.60 27.40 15.11
CA GLN A 92 -0.35 27.40 15.89
C GLN A 92 -0.20 28.61 16.82
N SER A 93 -1.23 29.43 17.01
CA SER A 93 -1.12 30.68 17.78
C SER A 93 -0.73 30.43 19.23
N HIS A 94 -1.30 29.42 19.86
CA HIS A 94 -1.05 29.07 21.27
C HIS A 94 0.06 28.01 21.45
N PHE A 95 0.79 27.65 20.39
CA PHE A 95 1.86 26.65 20.48
C PHE A 95 2.94 27.03 21.49
N GLU A 96 3.40 28.30 21.47
CA GLU A 96 4.47 28.79 22.36
C GLU A 96 3.99 28.86 23.81
N ASP A 97 2.73 29.20 24.04
CA ASP A 97 2.11 29.26 25.37
C ASP A 97 2.03 27.86 25.99
N VAL A 98 1.54 26.89 25.24
CA VAL A 98 1.52 25.48 25.68
C VAL A 98 2.91 24.92 25.89
N GLN A 99 3.87 25.25 25.03
CA GLN A 99 5.25 24.82 25.18
C GLN A 99 5.86 25.38 26.48
N ALA A 100 5.63 26.68 26.77
CA ALA A 100 6.11 27.31 27.99
C ALA A 100 5.47 26.68 29.25
N LEU A 101 4.16 26.44 29.23
CA LEU A 101 3.42 25.77 30.29
C LEU A 101 3.99 24.37 30.56
N MET A 102 4.12 23.54 29.51
CA MET A 102 4.56 22.15 29.65
C MET A 102 6.03 22.04 30.09
N LEU A 103 6.86 23.02 29.68
CA LEU A 103 8.25 23.08 30.16
C LEU A 103 8.31 23.47 31.65
N ALA A 104 7.48 24.42 32.10
CA ALA A 104 7.42 24.85 33.48
C ALA A 104 6.84 23.79 34.43
N GLU A 105 5.73 23.17 34.04
CA GLU A 105 4.97 22.25 34.91
C GLU A 105 5.51 20.82 34.91
N LYS A 106 5.98 20.32 33.76
CA LYS A 106 6.35 18.92 33.55
C LYS A 106 7.79 18.73 33.06
N GLY A 107 8.51 19.80 32.71
CA GLY A 107 9.85 19.71 32.12
C GLY A 107 9.84 19.14 30.68
N TYR A 108 8.70 19.10 30.02
CA TYR A 108 8.57 18.59 28.65
C TYR A 108 8.83 19.68 27.63
N SER A 109 9.48 19.30 26.54
CA SER A 109 9.70 20.17 25.36
C SER A 109 8.93 19.62 24.17
N MET A 110 8.15 20.47 23.53
CA MET A 110 7.35 20.14 22.35
C MET A 110 7.99 20.73 21.08
N LYS A 111 8.02 19.98 19.99
CA LYS A 111 8.47 20.44 18.68
C LYS A 111 7.29 20.87 17.84
N LYS A 112 7.49 21.90 16.97
CA LYS A 112 6.45 22.34 16.03
C LYS A 112 6.08 21.29 14.97
N GLN A 113 6.91 20.28 14.79
CA GLN A 113 6.68 19.20 13.83
C GLN A 113 7.02 17.84 14.43
N VAL A 114 6.19 16.87 14.11
CA VAL A 114 6.33 15.44 14.42
C VAL A 114 6.58 14.66 13.14
N SER A 115 7.58 13.81 13.15
CA SER A 115 7.89 12.91 12.03
C SER A 115 7.29 11.53 12.27
N MET A 116 6.57 11.04 11.28
CA MET A 116 6.06 9.66 11.25
C MET A 116 6.65 8.91 10.07
N SER A 117 7.03 7.66 10.29
CA SER A 117 7.56 6.78 9.26
C SER A 117 6.57 5.72 8.85
N GLY A 118 6.26 5.69 7.56
CA GLY A 118 5.41 4.67 6.97
C GLY A 118 6.21 3.47 6.49
N MET A 119 5.79 2.28 6.87
CA MET A 119 6.32 1.02 6.36
C MET A 119 5.24 0.31 5.54
N LEU A 120 5.48 0.19 4.22
CA LEU A 120 4.66 -0.63 3.33
C LEU A 120 5.21 -2.05 3.34
N SER A 121 4.37 -3.02 3.70
CA SER A 121 4.71 -4.45 3.67
C SER A 121 3.49 -5.23 3.22
N MET A 122 3.63 -6.03 2.16
CA MET A 122 2.52 -6.76 1.60
C MET A 122 2.92 -8.21 1.35
N PHE A 123 2.29 -9.12 2.08
CA PHE A 123 2.36 -10.57 1.84
C PHE A 123 1.08 -11.01 1.15
N ASN A 124 1.19 -11.86 0.13
CA ASN A 124 0.02 -12.47 -0.51
C ASN A 124 0.30 -13.93 -0.84
N ALA A 125 -0.63 -14.81 -0.47
CA ALA A 125 -0.81 -16.11 -1.11
C ALA A 125 -1.62 -15.91 -2.39
N LYS A 126 -1.38 -16.71 -3.40
CA LYS A 126 -2.00 -16.60 -4.72
C LYS A 126 -2.53 -17.94 -5.18
N LEU A 127 -3.71 -17.90 -5.81
CA LEU A 127 -4.27 -19.01 -6.56
C LEU A 127 -4.80 -18.46 -7.89
N LEU A 128 -4.18 -18.87 -8.98
CA LEU A 128 -4.41 -18.32 -10.30
C LEU A 128 -4.69 -19.43 -11.30
N VAL A 129 -5.54 -19.13 -12.26
CA VAL A 129 -5.81 -19.98 -13.40
C VAL A 129 -5.45 -19.22 -14.66
N ASP A 130 -4.60 -19.80 -15.47
CA ASP A 130 -4.24 -19.31 -16.80
C ASP A 130 -5.08 -20.02 -17.85
N TRP A 131 -5.60 -19.27 -18.79
CA TRP A 131 -6.22 -19.75 -20.00
C TRP A 131 -5.39 -19.35 -21.21
N PHE A 132 -5.11 -20.30 -22.09
CA PHE A 132 -4.34 -20.12 -23.33
C PHE A 132 -5.31 -20.14 -24.52
N PRO A 133 -5.83 -18.98 -24.95
CA PRO A 133 -6.92 -18.91 -25.97
C PRO A 133 -6.45 -19.17 -27.41
N LEU A 134 -5.13 -19.26 -27.65
CA LEU A 134 -4.57 -19.39 -28.99
C LEU A 134 -3.95 -20.79 -29.16
N ASP A 135 -4.59 -21.65 -29.92
CA ASP A 135 -4.13 -23.04 -30.18
C ASP A 135 -2.73 -23.10 -30.78
N ASP A 136 -2.44 -22.19 -31.70
CA ASP A 136 -1.13 -22.13 -32.38
C ASP A 136 -0.06 -21.40 -31.56
N ASN A 137 -0.42 -20.71 -30.49
CA ASN A 137 0.49 -19.90 -29.68
C ASN A 137 0.19 -19.98 -28.19
N LYS A 138 0.59 -21.08 -27.57
CA LYS A 138 0.47 -21.30 -26.12
C LYS A 138 1.40 -20.40 -25.28
N LYS A 139 1.90 -19.27 -25.84
CA LYS A 139 2.73 -18.29 -25.12
C LYS A 139 1.89 -17.19 -24.51
N PHE A 140 0.81 -16.80 -25.18
CA PHE A 140 -0.13 -15.81 -24.66
C PHE A 140 -1.15 -16.49 -23.75
N ARG A 141 -1.41 -15.85 -22.60
CA ARG A 141 -2.40 -16.33 -21.65
C ARG A 141 -3.22 -15.19 -21.06
N ILE A 142 -4.44 -15.50 -20.70
CA ILE A 142 -5.29 -14.68 -19.83
C ILE A 142 -5.31 -15.36 -18.47
N THR A 143 -5.10 -14.56 -17.42
CA THR A 143 -5.01 -15.07 -16.05
C THR A 143 -6.13 -14.47 -15.21
N ALA A 144 -6.82 -15.30 -14.46
CA ALA A 144 -7.77 -14.88 -13.44
C ALA A 144 -7.48 -15.64 -12.12
N GLY A 145 -7.84 -15.04 -10.98
CA GLY A 145 -7.68 -15.72 -9.71
C GLY A 145 -7.81 -14.80 -8.51
N LEU A 146 -7.21 -15.25 -7.41
CA LEU A 146 -7.31 -14.61 -6.10
C LEU A 146 -5.93 -14.43 -5.48
N PHE A 147 -5.73 -13.27 -4.89
CA PHE A 147 -4.66 -13.01 -3.93
C PHE A 147 -5.29 -12.91 -2.54
N TRP A 148 -4.65 -13.52 -1.58
CA TRP A 148 -5.06 -13.48 -0.19
C TRP A 148 -3.88 -13.10 0.70
N GLY A 149 -4.10 -12.14 1.61
CA GLY A 149 -3.07 -11.65 2.52
C GLY A 149 -3.64 -10.76 3.62
N PRO A 150 -2.81 -10.30 4.55
CA PRO A 150 -3.23 -9.39 5.58
C PRO A 150 -3.96 -8.17 5.02
N ALA A 151 -5.02 -7.76 5.69
CA ALA A 151 -5.75 -6.53 5.32
C ALA A 151 -4.86 -5.30 5.46
N ARG A 152 -4.01 -5.23 6.50
CA ARG A 152 -3.06 -4.15 6.71
C ARG A 152 -1.88 -4.26 5.75
N ILE A 153 -1.77 -3.30 4.85
CA ILE A 153 -0.72 -3.23 3.84
C ILE A 153 0.38 -2.21 4.19
N ALA A 154 0.07 -1.24 5.06
CA ALA A 154 1.05 -0.30 5.58
C ALA A 154 0.68 0.14 7.00
N LYS A 155 1.69 0.58 7.75
CA LYS A 155 1.56 1.25 9.03
C LYS A 155 2.45 2.48 9.01
N LEU A 156 1.91 3.64 9.40
CA LEU A 156 2.70 4.81 9.75
C LEU A 156 2.84 4.83 11.27
N ASP A 157 4.05 4.96 11.73
CA ASP A 157 4.39 4.97 13.16
C ASP A 157 5.24 6.19 13.48
N THR A 158 5.20 6.64 14.72
CA THR A 158 5.97 7.78 15.17
C THR A 158 7.46 7.44 15.18
N ASP A 159 8.28 8.34 14.65
CA ASP A 159 9.74 8.21 14.75
C ASP A 159 10.20 8.48 16.20
N GLU A 160 11.25 7.77 16.66
CA GLU A 160 11.80 7.89 18.02
C GLU A 160 12.10 9.34 18.42
N GLY A 161 12.58 10.16 17.47
CA GLY A 161 12.87 11.59 17.70
C GLY A 161 11.64 12.48 17.94
N SER A 162 10.44 11.96 17.72
CA SER A 162 9.15 12.64 17.87
C SER A 162 8.33 12.12 19.07
N ALA A 163 8.71 11.00 19.66
CA ALA A 163 7.98 10.38 20.77
C ALA A 163 7.82 11.32 21.98
N ALA A 164 8.88 12.06 22.33
CA ALA A 164 8.82 13.04 23.43
C ALA A 164 7.79 14.15 23.20
N THR A 165 7.64 14.61 21.94
CA THR A 165 6.63 15.61 21.59
C THR A 165 5.21 15.04 21.71
N LEU A 166 4.97 13.80 21.28
CA LEU A 166 3.66 13.16 21.43
C LEU A 166 3.32 12.89 22.90
N SER A 167 4.28 12.47 23.72
CA SER A 167 4.06 12.33 25.16
C SER A 167 3.74 13.67 25.84
N CYS A 168 4.36 14.78 25.35
CA CYS A 168 4.03 16.12 25.81
C CYS A 168 2.61 16.51 25.41
N ILE A 169 2.18 16.24 24.16
CA ILE A 169 0.81 16.48 23.68
C ILE A 169 -0.20 15.68 24.51
N ALA A 170 0.05 14.38 24.77
CA ALA A 170 -0.83 13.55 25.59
C ALA A 170 -0.98 14.09 27.01
N ALA A 171 0.14 14.50 27.62
CA ALA A 171 0.12 15.09 28.97
C ALA A 171 -0.60 16.44 29.02
N TYR A 172 -0.48 17.26 27.97
CA TYR A 172 -1.22 18.52 27.86
C TYR A 172 -2.71 18.27 27.66
N ASN A 173 -3.11 17.38 26.76
CA ASN A 173 -4.52 17.07 26.52
C ASN A 173 -5.19 16.53 27.79
N LYS A 174 -4.48 15.72 28.57
CA LYS A 174 -5.00 15.29 29.88
C LYS A 174 -5.24 16.47 30.84
N MET A 175 -4.33 17.47 30.86
CA MET A 175 -4.55 18.69 31.67
C MET A 175 -5.70 19.51 31.11
N TYR A 176 -5.87 19.58 29.80
CA TYR A 176 -6.98 20.25 29.13
C TYR A 176 -8.32 19.60 29.49
N ASP A 177 -8.41 18.26 29.46
CA ASP A 177 -9.64 17.52 29.82
C ASP A 177 -10.01 17.64 31.31
N GLU A 178 -9.03 17.85 32.18
CA GLU A 178 -9.21 18.05 33.62
C GLU A 178 -9.46 19.53 34.01
N ALA A 179 -9.27 20.47 33.07
CA ALA A 179 -9.39 21.91 33.32
C ALA A 179 -10.83 22.36 33.46
N SER A 180 -11.05 23.40 34.25
CA SER A 180 -12.34 24.08 34.36
C SER A 180 -12.52 25.14 33.29
N ASP A 181 -13.74 25.54 32.99
CA ASP A 181 -14.04 26.57 32.00
C ASP A 181 -13.42 27.95 32.29
N GLU A 182 -12.96 28.19 33.55
CA GLU A 182 -12.27 29.39 33.97
C GLU A 182 -10.75 29.36 33.73
N ASP A 183 -10.21 28.20 33.38
CA ASP A 183 -8.78 28.03 33.17
C ASP A 183 -8.39 28.52 31.76
N GLU A 184 -7.26 29.21 31.67
CA GLU A 184 -6.76 29.80 30.42
C GLU A 184 -6.51 28.76 29.32
N ILE A 185 -6.16 27.52 29.68
CA ILE A 185 -5.89 26.43 28.75
C ILE A 185 -7.13 25.96 28.00
N THR A 186 -8.33 26.12 28.55
CA THR A 186 -9.59 25.76 27.85
C THR A 186 -9.86 26.68 26.66
N ALA A 187 -9.39 27.94 26.74
CA ALA A 187 -9.46 28.87 25.61
C ALA A 187 -8.48 28.53 24.48
N TRP A 188 -7.40 27.80 24.76
CA TRP A 188 -6.40 27.42 23.76
C TRP A 188 -6.81 26.22 22.93
N GLY A 189 -7.61 25.32 23.50
CA GLY A 189 -8.05 24.08 22.87
C GLY A 189 -7.04 22.93 22.98
N PRO A 190 -7.42 21.73 22.53
CA PRO A 190 -6.57 20.55 22.58
C PRO A 190 -5.39 20.64 21.61
N ALA A 191 -4.32 19.91 21.88
CA ALA A 191 -3.14 19.83 21.01
C ALA A 191 -3.11 18.54 20.19
N GLY A 192 -2.62 18.61 18.95
CA GLY A 192 -2.50 17.44 18.09
C GLY A 192 -1.78 17.72 16.78
N LEU A 193 -1.71 16.70 15.94
CA LEU A 193 -1.11 16.81 14.61
C LEU A 193 -2.18 17.21 13.58
N TYR A 194 -2.04 18.37 12.98
CA TYR A 194 -3.01 18.90 12.03
C TYR A 194 -3.10 18.06 10.76
N MET A 195 -4.33 17.63 10.44
CA MET A 195 -4.62 16.79 9.28
C MET A 195 -5.67 17.33 8.31
N GLY A 196 -6.35 18.41 8.67
CA GLY A 196 -7.38 18.99 7.83
C GLY A 196 -8.68 19.24 8.59
N LYS A 197 -9.82 19.05 7.94
CA LYS A 197 -11.14 19.32 8.49
C LYS A 197 -12.06 18.13 8.35
N TYR A 198 -12.99 17.95 9.30
CA TYR A 198 -14.03 16.95 9.17
C TYR A 198 -14.88 17.19 7.92
N GLY A 199 -15.09 16.15 7.13
CA GLY A 199 -15.84 16.22 5.88
C GLY A 199 -17.36 16.08 6.06
N HIS A 200 -17.79 15.61 7.21
CA HIS A 200 -19.18 15.42 7.64
C HIS A 200 -19.22 15.33 9.16
N ASP A 201 -20.41 15.42 9.73
CA ASP A 201 -20.60 15.30 11.17
C ASP A 201 -20.19 13.90 11.63
N ILE A 202 -19.43 13.83 12.72
CA ILE A 202 -19.08 12.60 13.41
C ILE A 202 -20.03 12.46 14.59
N LEU A 203 -20.67 11.31 14.69
CA LEU A 203 -21.63 11.02 15.75
C LEU A 203 -20.96 10.13 16.80
N ASP A 204 -21.31 10.35 18.06
CA ASP A 204 -20.96 9.47 19.17
C ASP A 204 -21.80 8.17 19.15
N ASP A 205 -21.57 7.28 20.12
CA ASP A 205 -22.30 6.01 20.27
C ASP A 205 -23.79 6.21 20.60
N GLN A 206 -24.21 7.42 21.04
CA GLN A 206 -25.60 7.79 21.36
C GLN A 206 -26.32 8.42 20.16
N GLY A 207 -25.56 8.80 19.12
CA GLY A 207 -26.05 9.41 17.90
C GLY A 207 -26.08 10.95 17.95
N ASP A 208 -25.46 11.54 18.96
CA ASP A 208 -25.25 12.98 19.07
C ASP A 208 -24.00 13.41 18.27
N ILE A 209 -23.97 14.68 17.84
CA ILE A 209 -22.82 15.22 17.07
C ILE A 209 -21.66 15.43 18.03
N GLU A 210 -20.61 14.63 17.88
CA GLU A 210 -19.34 14.78 18.60
C GLU A 210 -18.44 15.83 17.92
N HIS A 211 -18.36 15.80 16.57
CA HIS A 211 -17.64 16.79 15.78
C HIS A 211 -18.46 17.21 14.57
N SER A 212 -18.51 18.51 14.31
CA SER A 212 -19.24 19.07 13.17
C SER A 212 -18.42 19.08 11.88
N ALA A 213 -19.11 18.99 10.75
CA ALA A 213 -18.50 19.18 9.45
C ALA A 213 -17.82 20.54 9.35
N GLY A 214 -16.56 20.56 8.95
CA GLY A 214 -15.74 21.78 8.81
C GLY A 214 -14.88 22.13 10.02
N ASP A 215 -15.07 21.45 11.16
CA ASP A 215 -14.19 21.61 12.32
C ASP A 215 -12.77 21.10 12.02
N THR A 216 -11.80 21.66 12.70
CA THR A 216 -10.40 21.26 12.59
C THR A 216 -10.20 19.86 13.13
N TYR A 217 -9.57 18.99 12.33
CA TYR A 217 -9.19 17.65 12.77
C TYR A 217 -7.72 17.61 13.18
N LEU A 218 -7.49 17.25 14.44
CA LEU A 218 -6.19 17.01 15.02
C LEU A 218 -6.04 15.52 15.33
N MET A 219 -5.01 14.86 14.80
CA MET A 219 -4.65 13.53 15.24
C MET A 219 -3.98 13.62 16.62
N MET A 220 -4.65 13.17 17.65
CA MET A 220 -4.12 13.15 19.02
C MET A 220 -3.45 11.82 19.31
N PRO A 221 -2.35 11.78 20.07
CA PRO A 221 -1.81 10.53 20.59
C PRO A 221 -2.75 9.94 21.64
N ASP A 222 -2.60 8.64 21.90
CA ASP A 222 -3.23 8.00 23.05
C ASP A 222 -2.59 8.47 24.39
N ASP A 223 -3.13 8.04 25.53
CA ASP A 223 -2.65 8.39 26.88
C ASP A 223 -1.18 8.04 27.12
N ASN A 224 -0.62 7.10 26.35
CA ASN A 224 0.77 6.70 26.40
C ASN A 224 1.67 7.48 25.44
N GLY A 225 1.14 8.45 24.71
CA GLY A 225 1.85 9.22 23.71
C GLY A 225 2.11 8.45 22.41
N HIS A 226 1.34 7.40 22.13
CA HIS A 226 1.46 6.66 20.88
C HIS A 226 0.46 7.13 19.84
N LEU A 227 0.92 7.25 18.62
CA LEU A 227 0.09 7.59 17.47
C LEU A 227 0.53 6.77 16.27
N CYS A 228 -0.38 6.05 15.67
CA CYS A 228 -0.12 5.36 14.41
C CYS A 228 -1.30 5.43 13.46
N ILE A 229 -1.04 5.23 12.17
CA ILE A 229 -2.04 5.18 11.11
C ILE A 229 -1.91 3.84 10.40
N ASP A 230 -2.97 3.04 10.43
CA ASP A 230 -3.07 1.78 9.70
C ASP A 230 -3.67 1.99 8.32
N VAL A 231 -2.99 1.48 7.29
CA VAL A 231 -3.53 1.46 5.92
C VAL A 231 -4.01 0.05 5.61
N LYS A 232 -5.30 -0.08 5.37
CA LYS A 232 -5.96 -1.38 5.17
C LYS A 232 -6.71 -1.46 3.84
N THR A 233 -6.68 -2.66 3.25
CA THR A 233 -7.46 -3.07 2.08
C THR A 233 -8.19 -4.36 2.39
N ASN A 234 -8.95 -4.90 1.44
CA ASN A 234 -9.52 -6.24 1.64
C ASN A 234 -8.41 -7.31 1.66
N SER A 235 -8.60 -8.33 2.50
CA SER A 235 -7.71 -9.49 2.56
C SER A 235 -7.79 -10.33 1.29
N PHE A 236 -8.98 -10.48 0.71
CA PHE A 236 -9.20 -11.14 -0.57
C PHE A 236 -9.20 -10.12 -1.70
N LYS A 237 -8.35 -10.35 -2.69
CA LYS A 237 -8.12 -9.44 -3.80
C LYS A 237 -8.27 -10.22 -5.11
N PRO A 238 -9.44 -10.19 -5.78
CA PRO A 238 -9.59 -10.74 -7.11
C PRO A 238 -8.56 -10.16 -8.08
N TYR A 239 -8.10 -11.00 -9.00
CA TYR A 239 -7.09 -10.65 -9.99
C TYR A 239 -7.56 -11.01 -11.39
N ILE A 240 -7.32 -10.14 -12.35
CA ILE A 240 -7.40 -10.42 -13.76
C ILE A 240 -6.19 -9.81 -14.47
N GLY A 241 -5.63 -10.53 -15.44
CA GLY A 241 -4.47 -10.06 -16.18
C GLY A 241 -4.24 -10.87 -17.46
N ALA A 242 -3.16 -10.51 -18.13
CA ALA A 242 -2.66 -11.23 -19.29
C ALA A 242 -1.14 -11.40 -19.15
N GLY A 243 -0.61 -12.44 -19.77
CA GLY A 243 0.80 -12.71 -19.75
C GLY A 243 1.31 -13.30 -21.06
N TYR A 244 2.62 -13.24 -21.21
CA TYR A 244 3.30 -13.80 -22.37
C TYR A 244 4.59 -14.50 -21.93
N GLU A 245 4.85 -15.71 -22.49
CA GLU A 245 6.04 -16.48 -22.20
C GLU A 245 7.03 -16.45 -23.38
N PHE A 246 8.31 -16.26 -23.04
CA PHE A 246 9.41 -16.22 -23.99
C PHE A 246 10.39 -17.35 -23.70
N GLY A 247 10.88 -18.04 -24.70
CA GLY A 247 12.02 -18.95 -24.55
C GLY A 247 13.29 -18.16 -24.20
N PHE A 248 14.01 -18.56 -23.15
CA PHE A 248 15.20 -17.84 -22.70
C PHE A 248 16.48 -18.23 -23.44
N LEU A 249 16.66 -19.52 -23.76
CA LEU A 249 17.85 -20.05 -24.42
C LEU A 249 17.47 -20.99 -25.58
N LYS A 250 18.08 -20.78 -26.75
CA LYS A 250 17.84 -21.59 -27.95
C LYS A 250 18.15 -23.10 -27.81
N LYS A 251 18.84 -23.52 -26.75
CA LYS A 251 19.27 -24.90 -26.50
C LYS A 251 18.72 -25.54 -25.23
N ASN A 252 18.01 -24.77 -24.39
CA ASN A 252 17.55 -25.27 -23.10
C ASN A 252 16.08 -24.90 -22.85
N ASP A 253 15.20 -25.86 -23.11
CA ASP A 253 13.74 -25.69 -22.93
C ASP A 253 13.31 -25.68 -21.46
N LYS A 254 14.25 -25.91 -20.52
CA LYS A 254 13.96 -25.94 -19.08
C LYS A 254 13.74 -24.54 -18.49
N TRP A 255 14.24 -23.48 -19.14
CA TRP A 255 14.11 -22.13 -18.64
C TRP A 255 13.36 -21.23 -19.62
N ARG A 256 12.37 -20.54 -19.12
CA ARG A 256 11.56 -19.56 -19.85
C ARG A 256 11.46 -18.26 -19.04
N ILE A 257 11.14 -17.15 -19.70
CA ILE A 257 10.80 -15.88 -19.07
C ILE A 257 9.33 -15.62 -19.36
N ALA A 258 8.59 -15.22 -18.35
CA ALA A 258 7.21 -14.79 -18.50
C ALA A 258 7.06 -13.35 -18.00
N VAL A 259 6.20 -12.59 -18.69
CA VAL A 259 5.78 -11.25 -18.28
C VAL A 259 4.29 -11.28 -18.09
N ASP A 260 3.82 -10.79 -16.95
CA ASP A 260 2.41 -10.66 -16.60
C ASP A 260 2.06 -9.21 -16.33
N ALA A 261 0.90 -8.77 -16.80
CA ALA A 261 0.32 -7.48 -16.49
C ALA A 261 -1.17 -7.66 -16.17
N GLY A 262 -1.64 -7.04 -15.11
CA GLY A 262 -3.04 -7.15 -14.69
C GLY A 262 -3.38 -6.20 -13.57
N VAL A 263 -4.54 -6.42 -12.97
CA VAL A 263 -5.06 -5.60 -11.88
C VAL A 263 -5.57 -6.47 -10.73
N LEU A 264 -5.27 -6.04 -9.51
CA LEU A 264 -5.82 -6.55 -8.27
C LEU A 264 -6.95 -5.62 -7.83
N PHE A 265 -8.11 -6.17 -7.58
CA PHE A 265 -9.25 -5.44 -7.04
C PHE A 265 -9.18 -5.41 -5.52
N TRP A 266 -9.05 -4.22 -4.94
CA TRP A 266 -8.95 -4.04 -3.49
C TRP A 266 -10.31 -3.95 -2.78
N GLY A 267 -11.42 -3.94 -3.56
CA GLY A 267 -12.78 -3.87 -3.03
C GLY A 267 -13.20 -2.47 -2.60
N GLY A 268 -12.45 -1.47 -3.02
CA GLY A 268 -12.64 -0.07 -2.71
C GLY A 268 -11.31 0.64 -2.47
N ALA A 269 -11.36 1.94 -2.19
CA ALA A 269 -10.18 2.70 -1.78
C ALA A 269 -9.64 2.16 -0.45
N PRO A 270 -8.31 2.11 -0.25
CA PRO A 270 -7.73 1.76 1.05
C PRO A 270 -8.25 2.68 2.15
N SER A 271 -8.52 2.13 3.33
CA SER A 271 -8.81 2.92 4.53
C SER A 271 -7.51 3.30 5.23
N MET A 272 -7.44 4.54 5.73
CA MET A 272 -6.32 5.02 6.54
C MET A 272 -6.86 5.41 7.91
N ARG A 273 -6.78 4.50 8.88
CA ARG A 273 -7.36 4.71 10.21
C ARG A 273 -6.30 5.13 11.20
N VAL A 274 -6.60 6.21 11.91
CA VAL A 274 -5.83 6.68 13.06
C VAL A 274 -6.12 5.75 14.24
N SER A 275 -5.10 5.43 15.05
CA SER A 275 -5.22 4.44 16.13
C SER A 275 -5.94 4.95 17.36
N SER A 276 -5.88 6.24 17.65
CA SER A 276 -6.41 6.85 18.87
C SER A 276 -7.93 7.01 18.84
N ASP A 277 -8.48 7.43 17.72
CA ASP A 277 -9.91 7.80 17.56
C ASP A 277 -10.64 6.96 16.49
N GLY A 278 -9.92 6.16 15.74
CA GLY A 278 -10.49 5.31 14.67
C GLY A 278 -10.92 6.06 13.41
N ILE A 279 -10.72 7.38 13.35
CA ILE A 279 -11.06 8.23 12.19
C ILE A 279 -10.35 7.74 10.93
N ASN A 280 -11.10 7.68 9.83
CA ASN A 280 -10.57 7.28 8.53
C ASN A 280 -10.23 8.52 7.69
N LEU A 281 -8.95 8.86 7.62
CA LEU A 281 -8.45 10.02 6.87
C LEU A 281 -8.88 10.06 5.39
N VAL A 282 -9.15 8.90 4.79
CA VAL A 282 -9.59 8.81 3.39
C VAL A 282 -11.07 9.17 3.24
N LYS A 283 -11.90 8.80 4.22
CA LYS A 283 -13.36 8.95 4.15
C LYS A 283 -13.85 10.19 4.87
N ASP A 284 -13.32 10.43 6.07
CA ASP A 284 -13.92 11.33 7.04
C ASP A 284 -13.28 12.72 7.03
N ILE A 285 -12.05 12.87 6.45
CA ILE A 285 -11.30 14.12 6.46
C ILE A 285 -11.15 14.72 5.06
N ASN A 286 -11.36 16.03 5.00
CA ASN A 286 -11.18 16.89 3.82
C ASN A 286 -10.11 17.98 4.09
N ASP A 287 -9.81 18.77 3.07
CA ASP A 287 -8.91 19.92 3.13
C ASP A 287 -7.54 19.64 3.76
N ILE A 288 -7.05 18.41 3.56
CA ILE A 288 -5.74 17.98 4.04
C ILE A 288 -4.66 18.79 3.31
N PRO A 289 -3.78 19.48 4.04
CA PRO A 289 -2.84 20.42 3.45
C PRO A 289 -1.68 19.74 2.72
N ASN A 290 -1.10 20.49 1.78
CA ASN A 290 0.18 20.19 1.12
C ASN A 290 0.20 18.81 0.40
N LYS A 291 1.39 18.23 0.28
CA LYS A 291 1.65 16.92 -0.34
C LYS A 291 0.91 15.76 0.35
N LYS A 292 0.51 15.93 1.62
CA LYS A 292 -0.28 14.96 2.37
C LYS A 292 -1.66 14.83 1.75
N GLY A 293 -2.31 15.96 1.44
CA GLY A 293 -3.59 15.99 0.76
C GLY A 293 -3.54 15.37 -0.64
N ASP A 294 -2.50 15.65 -1.41
CA ASP A 294 -2.30 15.04 -2.73
C ASP A 294 -2.14 13.51 -2.64
N PHE A 295 -1.40 13.04 -1.62
CA PHE A 295 -1.24 11.61 -1.38
C PHE A 295 -2.58 10.93 -1.02
N ILE A 296 -3.37 11.52 -0.11
CA ILE A 296 -4.67 10.97 0.27
C ILE A 296 -5.66 11.02 -0.90
N LYS A 297 -5.67 12.10 -1.70
CA LYS A 297 -6.46 12.16 -2.94
C LYS A 297 -6.08 11.06 -3.93
N MET A 298 -4.79 10.72 -4.02
CA MET A 298 -4.33 9.58 -4.83
C MET A 298 -4.84 8.26 -4.24
N VAL A 299 -4.73 8.05 -2.93
CA VAL A 299 -5.21 6.84 -2.24
C VAL A 299 -6.73 6.68 -2.41
N LYS A 300 -7.52 7.75 -2.32
CA LYS A 300 -8.98 7.74 -2.59
C LYS A 300 -9.34 7.16 -3.97
N LYS A 301 -8.45 7.30 -4.96
CA LYS A 301 -8.66 6.81 -6.34
C LYS A 301 -8.14 5.40 -6.57
N LEU A 302 -7.38 4.83 -5.64
CA LEU A 302 -6.77 3.50 -5.77
C LEU A 302 -7.77 2.39 -5.42
N VAL A 303 -8.77 2.20 -6.27
CA VAL A 303 -9.72 1.09 -6.15
C VAL A 303 -9.11 -0.23 -6.65
N VAL A 304 -8.14 -0.13 -7.54
CA VAL A 304 -7.42 -1.25 -8.12
C VAL A 304 -5.91 -1.03 -8.02
N TYR A 305 -5.17 -2.12 -7.88
CA TYR A 305 -3.71 -2.09 -7.82
C TYR A 305 -3.12 -2.73 -9.08
N PRO A 306 -2.30 -1.99 -9.86
CA PRO A 306 -1.66 -2.56 -11.04
C PRO A 306 -0.61 -3.59 -10.63
N ASN A 307 -0.73 -4.80 -11.17
CA ASN A 307 0.25 -5.87 -10.98
C ASN A 307 1.01 -6.09 -12.28
N ILE A 308 2.29 -5.75 -12.28
CA ILE A 308 3.21 -6.02 -13.38
C ILE A 308 4.33 -6.86 -12.81
N SER A 309 4.64 -7.99 -13.45
CA SER A 309 5.70 -8.89 -12.99
C SER A 309 6.44 -9.55 -14.14
N VAL A 310 7.68 -9.89 -13.85
CA VAL A 310 8.54 -10.74 -14.66
C VAL A 310 8.84 -12.00 -13.87
N SER A 311 8.70 -13.15 -14.51
CA SER A 311 8.94 -14.44 -13.89
C SER A 311 9.99 -15.24 -14.66
N PHE A 312 10.90 -15.86 -13.92
CA PHE A 312 11.77 -16.91 -14.43
C PHE A 312 11.09 -18.25 -14.16
N VAL A 313 10.73 -18.94 -15.23
CA VAL A 313 10.00 -20.22 -15.18
C VAL A 313 11.01 -21.34 -15.36
N HIS A 314 11.07 -22.24 -14.39
CA HIS A 314 11.90 -23.43 -14.41
C HIS A 314 11.02 -24.66 -14.48
N HIS A 315 11.19 -25.45 -15.56
CA HIS A 315 10.51 -26.73 -15.75
C HIS A 315 11.22 -27.82 -14.94
N ILE A 316 10.51 -28.49 -14.04
CA ILE A 316 11.08 -29.49 -13.12
C ILE A 316 10.93 -30.89 -13.72
N PHE A 317 9.71 -31.30 -14.12
CA PHE A 317 9.39 -32.58 -14.76
C PHE A 317 8.11 -32.53 -15.58
#